data_c1e8fa661a27ea15ff8d5fcd5e58e684
#
_entry.id   c1e8fa661a27ea15ff8d5fcd5e58e684
#
_cell.length_a   1.000
_cell.length_b   1.000
_cell.length_c   1.000
_cell.angle_alpha   90.00
_cell.angle_beta   90.00
_cell.angle_gamma   90.00
#
_symmetry.space_group_name_H-M   'P 1'
#
loop_
_entity.id
_entity.type
_entity.pdbx_description
1 polymer ?
#
loop_
_entity_poly.entity_id
_entity_poly.type
_entity_poly.pdbx_seq_one_letter_code
_entity_poly.pdbx_strand_id
1 'polypeptide(L)'
;MMGMMIRGLLLSLLLIGVAKADPTFVFTAIPDQDETGLQQRFQIVADYLRQQLAVDVKYVPVKSYAAAVTAFRNNQVQLAWFGGLSGVRARALVPGSDVLAQGVEDQAFRTYFIAHRSTGLEPSERFPAQIRDKTFTFGAKGSTSGRLMPEYYIREHFKAPPGEVFSRVGFSGNHSRTIALVESGAYQVGAVNFQVWDEAVASGQVDTESVRRIWATPPYPDYQWTIRGDVDQRFGPDFKARVARALLAMDDPAVLQSFPRTGFVPASNNDYEAIRQVGKKIGLLD
;
A
#
# COMPACT_ATOMS: atom_id res chain seq x y z
N MET A 1 64.71 -32.42 -53.72
CA MET A 1 64.56 -31.25 -52.82
C MET A 1 63.07 -30.92 -52.76
N MET A 2 62.41 -31.29 -51.64
CA MET A 2 60.97 -31.21 -51.52
C MET A 2 60.65 -30.21 -50.35
N GLY A 3 60.15 -29.05 -50.73
CA GLY A 3 59.81 -28.00 -49.75
C GLY A 3 58.42 -28.23 -49.13
N MET A 4 58.38 -28.38 -47.81
CA MET A 4 57.18 -28.58 -47.03
C MET A 4 56.62 -27.23 -46.62
N MET A 5 55.47 -26.81 -47.17
CA MET A 5 54.75 -25.62 -46.81
C MET A 5 53.87 -25.94 -45.56
N ILE A 6 54.19 -25.33 -44.38
CA ILE A 6 53.42 -25.37 -43.22
C ILE A 6 52.30 -24.28 -43.30
N ARG A 7 51.06 -24.67 -43.46
CA ARG A 7 49.91 -23.77 -43.39
C ARG A 7 49.53 -23.58 -41.88
N GLY A 8 49.84 -22.40 -41.35
CA GLY A 8 49.38 -21.98 -40.02
C GLY A 8 47.88 -21.69 -40.05
N LEU A 9 47.12 -22.46 -39.30
CA LEU A 9 45.67 -22.25 -39.05
C LEU A 9 45.52 -21.26 -37.91
N LEU A 10 45.19 -19.99 -38.21
CA LEU A 10 44.80 -19.00 -37.20
C LEU A 10 43.39 -19.35 -36.72
N LEU A 11 43.28 -19.86 -35.48
CA LEU A 11 42.02 -20.09 -34.78
C LEU A 11 41.58 -18.76 -34.14
N SER A 12 40.65 -18.02 -34.77
CA SER A 12 40.04 -16.83 -34.23
C SER A 12 39.04 -17.25 -33.16
N LEU A 13 39.36 -17.10 -31.87
CA LEU A 13 38.42 -17.24 -30.77
C LEU A 13 37.44 -16.06 -30.81
N LEU A 14 36.23 -16.28 -31.30
CA LEU A 14 35.10 -15.38 -31.11
C LEU A 14 34.66 -15.45 -29.64
N LEU A 15 35.03 -14.46 -28.83
CA LEU A 15 34.44 -14.21 -27.53
C LEU A 15 32.98 -13.77 -27.74
N ILE A 16 32.05 -14.71 -27.68
CA ILE A 16 30.62 -14.41 -27.59
C ILE A 16 30.39 -13.86 -26.19
N GLY A 17 30.40 -12.54 -26.07
CA GLY A 17 29.96 -11.87 -24.87
C GLY A 17 28.50 -12.22 -24.64
N VAL A 18 28.20 -12.99 -23.59
CA VAL A 18 26.84 -13.19 -23.13
C VAL A 18 26.35 -11.83 -22.65
N ALA A 19 25.53 -11.17 -23.43
CA ALA A 19 24.82 -9.95 -23.01
C ALA A 19 23.96 -10.35 -21.84
N LYS A 20 24.34 -9.93 -20.63
CA LYS A 20 23.53 -10.08 -19.43
C LYS A 20 22.31 -9.17 -19.62
N ALA A 21 21.12 -9.75 -19.71
CA ALA A 21 19.90 -8.95 -19.79
C ALA A 21 19.84 -8.00 -18.58
N ASP A 22 19.55 -6.74 -18.84
CA ASP A 22 19.40 -5.76 -17.77
C ASP A 22 18.29 -6.20 -16.79
N PRO A 23 18.50 -6.03 -15.49
CA PRO A 23 17.53 -6.48 -14.50
C PRO A 23 16.23 -5.67 -14.60
N THR A 24 15.08 -6.35 -14.62
CA THR A 24 13.78 -5.70 -14.53
C THR A 24 13.58 -5.14 -13.11
N PHE A 25 13.15 -3.88 -13.01
CA PHE A 25 12.73 -3.25 -11.75
C PHE A 25 11.27 -3.58 -11.50
N VAL A 26 11.00 -4.34 -10.43
CA VAL A 26 9.67 -4.85 -10.13
C VAL A 26 9.08 -4.12 -8.94
N PHE A 27 7.83 -3.71 -9.05
CA PHE A 27 7.10 -3.13 -7.93
C PHE A 27 5.72 -3.76 -7.73
N THR A 28 5.14 -3.51 -6.56
CA THR A 28 3.79 -3.94 -6.20
C THR A 28 3.06 -2.84 -5.43
N ALA A 29 1.77 -3.05 -5.21
CA ALA A 29 0.93 -2.26 -4.32
C ALA A 29 0.09 -3.18 -3.44
N ILE A 30 -0.27 -2.72 -2.23
CA ILE A 30 -1.23 -3.44 -1.39
C ILE A 30 -2.61 -3.45 -2.07
N PRO A 31 -3.35 -4.57 -2.03
CA PRO A 31 -4.68 -4.69 -2.63
C PRO A 31 -5.75 -4.10 -1.71
N ASP A 32 -5.81 -2.78 -1.63
CA ASP A 32 -6.69 -2.02 -0.75
C ASP A 32 -8.11 -1.81 -1.32
N GLN A 33 -8.28 -2.04 -2.61
CA GLN A 33 -9.53 -1.99 -3.37
C GLN A 33 -9.68 -3.23 -4.26
N ASP A 34 -10.65 -3.24 -5.15
CA ASP A 34 -10.89 -4.34 -6.08
C ASP A 34 -9.75 -4.51 -7.09
N GLU A 35 -9.37 -5.77 -7.33
CA GLU A 35 -8.16 -6.16 -8.04
C GLU A 35 -8.10 -5.64 -9.49
N THR A 36 -9.22 -5.69 -10.21
CA THR A 36 -9.25 -5.33 -11.65
C THR A 36 -8.89 -3.86 -11.88
N GLY A 37 -9.45 -2.95 -11.09
CA GLY A 37 -9.15 -1.52 -11.17
C GLY A 37 -7.69 -1.22 -10.81
N LEU A 38 -7.17 -1.87 -9.76
CA LEU A 38 -5.79 -1.69 -9.32
C LEU A 38 -4.76 -2.12 -10.38
N GLN A 39 -5.01 -3.23 -11.08
CA GLN A 39 -4.09 -3.71 -12.11
C GLN A 39 -3.95 -2.73 -13.28
N GLN A 40 -5.05 -2.15 -13.76
CA GLN A 40 -5.02 -1.14 -14.81
C GLN A 40 -4.30 0.14 -14.36
N ARG A 41 -4.63 0.64 -13.18
CA ARG A 41 -4.01 1.83 -12.59
C ARG A 41 -2.49 1.68 -12.46
N PHE A 42 -2.01 0.60 -11.88
CA PHE A 42 -0.56 0.41 -11.67
C PHE A 42 0.22 0.03 -12.92
N GLN A 43 -0.45 -0.39 -14.01
CA GLN A 43 0.21 -0.51 -15.31
C GLN A 43 0.61 0.88 -15.86
N ILE A 44 -0.23 1.89 -15.70
CA ILE A 44 0.10 3.29 -16.07
C ILE A 44 1.32 3.78 -15.30
N VAL A 45 1.39 3.47 -14.00
CA VAL A 45 2.56 3.80 -13.16
C VAL A 45 3.82 3.07 -13.63
N ALA A 46 3.70 1.80 -14.04
CA ALA A 46 4.84 1.04 -14.58
C ALA A 46 5.39 1.68 -15.85
N ASP A 47 4.51 2.13 -16.75
CA ASP A 47 4.90 2.79 -18.00
C ASP A 47 5.58 4.15 -17.73
N TYR A 48 5.04 4.93 -16.81
CA TYR A 48 5.67 6.17 -16.34
C TYR A 48 7.06 5.92 -15.76
N LEU A 49 7.19 5.00 -14.81
CA LEU A 49 8.48 4.70 -14.18
C LEU A 49 9.51 4.15 -15.20
N ARG A 50 9.07 3.37 -16.19
CA ARG A 50 9.94 2.87 -17.27
C ARG A 50 10.56 4.03 -18.06
N GLN A 51 9.74 5.04 -18.38
CA GLN A 51 10.22 6.24 -19.09
C GLN A 51 11.19 7.05 -18.23
N GLN A 52 10.88 7.28 -16.95
CA GLN A 52 11.71 8.09 -16.07
C GLN A 52 13.04 7.43 -15.68
N LEU A 53 13.04 6.12 -15.53
CA LEU A 53 14.21 5.38 -15.04
C LEU A 53 15.07 4.80 -16.15
N ALA A 54 14.56 4.72 -17.39
CA ALA A 54 15.23 4.10 -18.54
C ALA A 54 15.69 2.64 -18.24
N VAL A 55 14.86 1.88 -17.49
CA VAL A 55 15.03 0.45 -17.24
C VAL A 55 13.69 -0.25 -17.48
N ASP A 56 13.70 -1.57 -17.68
CA ASP A 56 12.44 -2.32 -17.70
C ASP A 56 11.77 -2.27 -16.34
N VAL A 57 10.48 -1.93 -16.31
CA VAL A 57 9.68 -1.82 -15.08
C VAL A 57 8.43 -2.68 -15.19
N LYS A 58 8.15 -3.46 -14.15
CA LYS A 58 6.99 -4.35 -14.10
C LYS A 58 6.21 -4.18 -12.80
N TYR A 59 4.90 -3.98 -12.92
CA TYR A 59 3.97 -4.13 -11.81
C TYR A 59 3.60 -5.61 -11.62
N VAL A 60 3.61 -6.08 -10.38
CA VAL A 60 3.18 -7.43 -10.01
C VAL A 60 2.05 -7.32 -8.98
N PRO A 61 0.82 -7.68 -9.33
CA PRO A 61 -0.29 -7.69 -8.39
C PRO A 61 -0.11 -8.79 -7.34
N VAL A 62 -0.62 -8.56 -6.14
CA VAL A 62 -0.60 -9.51 -5.03
C VAL A 62 -1.99 -9.69 -4.44
N LYS A 63 -2.25 -10.84 -3.82
CA LYS A 63 -3.58 -11.20 -3.30
C LYS A 63 -3.88 -10.69 -1.89
N SER A 64 -2.89 -10.17 -1.17
CA SER A 64 -3.08 -9.66 0.19
C SER A 64 -1.95 -8.73 0.62
N TYR A 65 -2.20 -7.95 1.66
CA TYR A 65 -1.18 -7.11 2.31
C TYR A 65 0.02 -7.93 2.78
N ALA A 66 -0.21 -9.11 3.35
CA ALA A 66 0.86 -10.02 3.76
C ALA A 66 1.69 -10.52 2.56
N ALA A 67 1.04 -10.79 1.43
CA ALA A 67 1.73 -11.18 0.20
C ALA A 67 2.62 -10.06 -0.34
N ALA A 68 2.19 -8.79 -0.26
CA ALA A 68 3.03 -7.64 -0.64
C ALA A 68 4.30 -7.56 0.23
N VAL A 69 4.15 -7.66 1.54
CA VAL A 69 5.29 -7.68 2.49
C VAL A 69 6.23 -8.87 2.23
N THR A 70 5.68 -10.04 1.95
CA THR A 70 6.46 -11.25 1.64
C THR A 70 7.23 -11.11 0.32
N ALA A 71 6.60 -10.60 -0.73
CA ALA A 71 7.25 -10.35 -2.02
C ALA A 71 8.41 -9.35 -1.88
N PHE A 72 8.21 -8.29 -1.09
CA PHE A 72 9.25 -7.31 -0.78
C PHE A 72 10.40 -7.92 0.02
N ARG A 73 10.10 -8.69 1.07
CA ARG A 73 11.12 -9.39 1.86
C ARG A 73 11.97 -10.35 1.02
N ASN A 74 11.33 -11.12 0.14
CA ASN A 74 11.98 -12.11 -0.70
C ASN A 74 12.66 -11.54 -1.97
N ASN A 75 12.75 -10.20 -2.09
CA ASN A 75 13.32 -9.51 -3.26
C ASN A 75 12.64 -9.86 -4.59
N GLN A 76 11.37 -10.26 -4.55
CA GLN A 76 10.54 -10.44 -5.73
C GLN A 76 10.06 -9.09 -6.29
N VAL A 77 9.97 -8.08 -5.42
CA VAL A 77 9.72 -6.68 -5.75
C VAL A 77 10.71 -5.79 -5.02
N GLN A 78 11.15 -4.71 -5.64
CA GLN A 78 12.14 -3.79 -5.11
C GLN A 78 11.51 -2.49 -4.59
N LEU A 79 10.33 -2.14 -5.07
CA LEU A 79 9.54 -0.97 -4.65
C LEU A 79 8.12 -1.42 -4.34
N ALA A 80 7.49 -0.79 -3.36
CA ALA A 80 6.09 -1.10 -3.04
C ALA A 80 5.32 0.14 -2.56
N TRP A 81 4.09 0.26 -3.04
CA TRP A 81 3.09 1.17 -2.48
C TRP A 81 2.43 0.49 -1.29
N PHE A 82 2.84 0.88 -0.10
CA PHE A 82 2.36 0.33 1.17
C PHE A 82 1.50 1.34 1.93
N GLY A 83 0.60 0.84 2.77
CA GLY A 83 0.08 1.62 3.88
C GLY A 83 1.08 1.67 5.03
N GLY A 84 0.89 2.59 5.98
CA GLY A 84 1.81 2.82 7.09
C GLY A 84 2.21 1.55 7.85
N LEU A 85 1.23 0.74 8.30
CA LEU A 85 1.49 -0.50 9.04
C LEU A 85 2.26 -1.54 8.20
N SER A 86 1.82 -1.79 6.97
CA SER A 86 2.49 -2.76 6.09
C SER A 86 3.89 -2.31 5.69
N GLY A 87 4.10 -1.00 5.47
CA GLY A 87 5.41 -0.43 5.20
C GLY A 87 6.37 -0.53 6.39
N VAL A 88 5.91 -0.24 7.61
CA VAL A 88 6.70 -0.45 8.84
C VAL A 88 7.12 -1.90 8.99
N ARG A 89 6.19 -2.86 8.75
CA ARG A 89 6.52 -4.29 8.76
C ARG A 89 7.55 -4.67 7.70
N ALA A 90 7.39 -4.18 6.48
CA ALA A 90 8.29 -4.48 5.38
C ALA A 90 9.72 -4.00 5.69
N ARG A 91 9.86 -2.78 6.19
CA ARG A 91 11.17 -2.21 6.56
C ARG A 91 11.81 -2.93 7.75
N ALA A 92 11.03 -3.38 8.72
CA ALA A 92 11.55 -4.18 9.83
C ALA A 92 12.13 -5.53 9.35
N LEU A 93 11.55 -6.13 8.30
CA LEU A 93 12.00 -7.40 7.72
C LEU A 93 13.12 -7.25 6.69
N VAL A 94 13.36 -6.05 6.16
CA VAL A 94 14.37 -5.76 5.15
C VAL A 94 15.19 -4.54 5.58
N PRO A 95 16.23 -4.73 6.39
CA PRO A 95 17.10 -3.64 6.86
C PRO A 95 17.67 -2.81 5.69
N GLY A 96 17.82 -1.50 5.89
CA GLY A 96 18.29 -0.57 4.86
C GLY A 96 17.20 -0.13 3.86
N SER A 97 15.96 -0.61 4.01
CA SER A 97 14.83 -0.12 3.23
C SER A 97 14.37 1.26 3.71
N ASP A 98 13.98 2.11 2.77
CA ASP A 98 13.60 3.49 3.03
C ASP A 98 12.23 3.83 2.44
N VAL A 99 11.53 4.72 3.11
CA VAL A 99 10.42 5.48 2.52
C VAL A 99 11.01 6.57 1.63
N LEU A 100 10.51 6.72 0.42
CA LEU A 100 10.94 7.73 -0.54
C LEU A 100 9.98 8.91 -0.66
N ALA A 101 8.69 8.59 -0.70
CA ALA A 101 7.63 9.55 -0.94
C ALA A 101 6.30 9.08 -0.35
N GLN A 102 5.44 10.02 -0.04
CA GLN A 102 4.04 9.82 0.32
C GLN A 102 3.15 10.76 -0.50
N GLY A 103 1.89 10.42 -0.67
CA GLY A 103 0.93 11.34 -1.28
C GLY A 103 0.72 12.58 -0.38
N VAL A 104 0.38 13.70 -0.98
CA VAL A 104 0.09 14.95 -0.23
C VAL A 104 -0.99 14.70 0.83
N GLU A 105 -2.04 13.97 0.49
CA GLU A 105 -3.16 13.63 1.38
C GLU A 105 -2.78 12.59 2.44
N ASP A 106 -1.72 11.81 2.19
CA ASP A 106 -1.28 10.75 3.10
C ASP A 106 -0.59 11.28 4.36
N GLN A 107 -0.18 12.55 4.38
CA GLN A 107 0.37 13.20 5.57
C GLN A 107 -0.67 13.38 6.69
N ALA A 108 -1.95 13.49 6.32
CA ALA A 108 -3.06 13.74 7.25
C ALA A 108 -4.24 12.79 6.97
N PHE A 109 -3.95 11.52 6.77
CA PHE A 109 -4.90 10.46 6.44
C PHE A 109 -5.89 10.21 7.58
N ARG A 110 -7.08 9.67 7.25
CA ARG A 110 -8.12 9.36 8.24
C ARG A 110 -8.77 8.01 7.97
N THR A 111 -9.26 7.40 9.03
CA THR A 111 -10.22 6.30 8.96
C THR A 111 -11.62 6.86 9.19
N TYR A 112 -12.57 6.47 8.35
CA TYR A 112 -13.98 6.65 8.64
C TYR A 112 -14.55 5.40 9.30
N PHE A 113 -15.33 5.61 10.35
CA PHE A 113 -16.26 4.61 10.85
C PHE A 113 -17.57 4.81 10.11
N ILE A 114 -18.05 3.74 9.51
CA ILE A 114 -19.31 3.72 8.75
C ILE A 114 -20.30 2.77 9.43
N ALA A 115 -21.58 3.09 9.36
CA ALA A 115 -22.62 2.29 9.99
C ALA A 115 -23.80 2.10 9.05
N HIS A 116 -24.38 0.91 9.08
CA HIS A 116 -25.64 0.59 8.41
C HIS A 116 -26.80 1.33 9.09
N ARG A 117 -27.78 1.79 8.31
CA ARG A 117 -28.95 2.56 8.78
C ARG A 117 -29.72 1.88 9.93
N SER A 118 -29.74 0.54 9.97
CA SER A 118 -30.45 -0.21 11.05
C SER A 118 -29.88 0.04 12.44
N THR A 119 -28.69 0.65 12.55
CA THR A 119 -28.08 0.97 13.84
C THR A 119 -28.69 2.21 14.48
N GLY A 120 -29.32 3.09 13.69
CA GLY A 120 -29.80 4.40 14.13
C GLY A 120 -28.67 5.36 14.51
N LEU A 121 -27.39 5.04 14.19
CA LEU A 121 -26.25 5.89 14.53
C LEU A 121 -26.17 7.06 13.56
N GLU A 122 -25.93 8.25 14.09
CA GLU A 122 -25.79 9.49 13.33
C GLU A 122 -24.33 9.98 13.34
N PRO A 123 -23.94 10.84 12.37
CA PRO A 123 -22.63 11.47 12.36
C PRO A 123 -22.32 12.22 13.66
N SER A 124 -21.09 12.09 14.14
CA SER A 124 -20.63 12.70 15.39
C SER A 124 -19.16 13.10 15.29
N GLU A 125 -18.81 14.24 15.91
CA GLU A 125 -17.41 14.65 16.10
C GLU A 125 -16.74 13.88 17.25
N ARG A 126 -17.51 13.25 18.12
CA ARG A 126 -17.02 12.43 19.23
C ARG A 126 -17.03 10.96 18.83
N PHE A 127 -16.11 10.18 19.42
CA PHE A 127 -16.07 8.74 19.22
C PHE A 127 -17.46 8.12 19.53
N PRO A 128 -18.04 7.34 18.63
CA PRO A 128 -19.41 6.83 18.76
C PRO A 128 -19.47 5.61 19.69
N ALA A 129 -19.54 5.84 20.99
CA ALA A 129 -19.57 4.76 21.99
C ALA A 129 -20.72 3.75 21.80
N GLN A 130 -21.80 4.15 21.13
CA GLN A 130 -22.97 3.33 20.82
C GLN A 130 -22.69 2.20 19.80
N ILE A 131 -21.45 2.12 19.24
CA ILE A 131 -21.02 0.97 18.43
C ILE A 131 -20.80 -0.30 19.27
N ARG A 132 -20.73 -0.21 20.59
CA ARG A 132 -20.65 -1.37 21.49
C ARG A 132 -21.76 -2.37 21.18
N ASP A 133 -21.45 -3.65 21.34
CA ASP A 133 -22.35 -4.81 21.15
C ASP A 133 -22.87 -5.00 19.70
N LYS A 134 -22.48 -4.15 18.76
CA LYS A 134 -22.79 -4.32 17.34
C LYS A 134 -21.82 -5.30 16.66
N THR A 135 -22.15 -5.72 15.46
CA THR A 135 -21.19 -6.44 14.60
C THR A 135 -20.26 -5.44 13.93
N PHE A 136 -18.95 -5.73 13.94
CA PHE A 136 -17.93 -4.83 13.41
C PHE A 136 -17.02 -5.55 12.37
N THR A 137 -16.79 -4.92 11.21
CA THR A 137 -15.79 -5.39 10.25
C THR A 137 -14.63 -4.43 10.14
N PHE A 138 -13.41 -4.95 10.34
CA PHE A 138 -12.19 -4.31 9.90
C PHE A 138 -11.97 -4.52 8.40
N GLY A 139 -11.03 -3.78 7.80
CA GLY A 139 -10.52 -4.02 6.46
C GLY A 139 -9.55 -5.21 6.40
N ALA A 140 -8.41 -5.06 5.74
CA ALA A 140 -7.34 -6.07 5.75
C ALA A 140 -6.59 -6.08 7.09
N LYS A 141 -6.12 -7.26 7.52
CA LYS A 141 -5.36 -7.41 8.78
C LYS A 141 -4.04 -6.62 8.81
N GLY A 142 -3.48 -6.28 7.66
CA GLY A 142 -2.25 -5.47 7.51
C GLY A 142 -2.49 -4.00 7.22
N SER A 143 -3.74 -3.53 7.20
CA SER A 143 -4.10 -2.15 6.89
C SER A 143 -3.92 -1.23 8.09
N THR A 144 -3.46 0.00 7.84
CA THR A 144 -3.43 1.08 8.83
C THR A 144 -4.83 1.58 9.09
N SER A 145 -5.49 2.10 8.05
CA SER A 145 -6.82 2.70 8.13
C SER A 145 -7.93 1.69 8.34
N GLY A 146 -7.79 0.46 7.81
CA GLY A 146 -8.79 -0.59 7.96
C GLY A 146 -8.61 -1.46 9.21
N ARG A 147 -7.45 -1.37 9.91
CA ARG A 147 -7.19 -2.23 11.07
C ARG A 147 -6.50 -1.51 12.22
N LEU A 148 -5.28 -1.01 12.02
CA LEU A 148 -4.45 -0.50 13.12
C LEU A 148 -5.12 0.65 13.86
N MET A 149 -5.43 1.73 13.15
CA MET A 149 -5.95 2.95 13.75
C MET A 149 -7.36 2.77 14.32
N PRO A 150 -8.33 2.14 13.62
CA PRO A 150 -9.64 1.91 14.22
C PRO A 150 -9.56 1.01 15.47
N GLU A 151 -8.72 -0.03 15.47
CA GLU A 151 -8.57 -0.85 16.68
C GLU A 151 -7.92 -0.08 17.82
N TYR A 152 -6.92 0.77 17.53
CA TYR A 152 -6.32 1.63 18.53
C TYR A 152 -7.37 2.52 19.22
N TYR A 153 -8.20 3.22 18.46
CA TYR A 153 -9.24 4.09 19.04
C TYR A 153 -10.35 3.31 19.77
N ILE A 154 -10.72 2.12 19.28
CA ILE A 154 -11.64 1.22 19.99
C ILE A 154 -11.06 0.85 21.36
N ARG A 155 -9.80 0.40 21.41
CA ARG A 155 -9.11 0.05 22.66
C ARG A 155 -8.93 1.26 23.59
N GLU A 156 -8.58 2.42 23.05
CA GLU A 156 -8.45 3.65 23.86
C GLU A 156 -9.76 4.07 24.50
N HIS A 157 -10.86 3.93 23.80
CA HIS A 157 -12.17 4.32 24.31
C HIS A 157 -12.75 3.28 25.28
N PHE A 158 -12.79 2.02 24.89
CA PHE A 158 -13.46 0.97 25.66
C PHE A 158 -12.55 0.28 26.69
N LYS A 159 -11.25 0.50 26.65
CA LYS A 159 -10.22 -0.19 27.48
C LYS A 159 -10.27 -1.71 27.37
N ALA A 160 -10.74 -2.21 26.22
CA ALA A 160 -10.96 -3.63 25.95
C ALA A 160 -10.61 -3.95 24.48
N PRO A 161 -10.19 -5.17 24.16
CA PRO A 161 -9.98 -5.61 22.79
C PRO A 161 -11.31 -5.71 22.02
N PRO A 162 -11.30 -5.58 20.68
CA PRO A 162 -12.52 -5.58 19.87
C PRO A 162 -13.43 -6.80 20.10
N GLY A 163 -12.87 -7.97 20.39
CA GLY A 163 -13.65 -9.19 20.65
C GLY A 163 -14.49 -9.14 21.93
N GLU A 164 -14.18 -8.24 22.87
CA GLU A 164 -14.95 -8.00 24.10
C GLU A 164 -15.90 -6.81 23.96
N VAL A 165 -15.74 -6.00 22.92
CA VAL A 165 -16.54 -4.81 22.64
C VAL A 165 -17.72 -5.13 21.72
N PHE A 166 -17.48 -5.95 20.70
CA PHE A 166 -18.43 -6.23 19.63
C PHE A 166 -18.99 -7.65 19.72
N SER A 167 -20.25 -7.81 19.38
CA SER A 167 -20.91 -9.12 19.33
C SER A 167 -20.31 -10.06 18.28
N ARG A 168 -19.71 -9.50 17.21
CA ARG A 168 -18.97 -10.21 16.19
C ARG A 168 -17.94 -9.28 15.56
N VAL A 169 -16.70 -9.79 15.38
CA VAL A 169 -15.62 -9.08 14.67
C VAL A 169 -15.24 -9.85 13.41
N GLY A 170 -15.10 -9.14 12.28
CA GLY A 170 -14.67 -9.69 11.02
C GLY A 170 -13.60 -8.87 10.34
N PHE A 171 -13.12 -9.40 9.21
CA PHE A 171 -12.15 -8.76 8.33
C PHE A 171 -12.62 -8.90 6.89
N SER A 172 -12.89 -7.78 6.24
CA SER A 172 -13.38 -7.74 4.84
C SER A 172 -12.29 -8.07 3.81
N GLY A 173 -11.03 -7.73 4.12
CA GLY A 173 -9.88 -7.92 3.24
C GLY A 173 -9.48 -6.68 2.45
N ASN A 174 -10.40 -5.80 2.07
CA ASN A 174 -10.14 -4.52 1.42
C ASN A 174 -11.24 -3.49 1.73
N HIS A 175 -11.06 -2.24 1.31
CA HIS A 175 -11.97 -1.15 1.65
C HIS A 175 -13.30 -1.18 0.89
N SER A 176 -13.31 -1.49 -0.41
CA SER A 176 -14.54 -1.63 -1.20
C SER A 176 -15.45 -2.70 -0.60
N ARG A 177 -14.87 -3.82 -0.19
CA ARG A 177 -15.62 -4.90 0.46
C ARG A 177 -16.10 -4.54 1.86
N THR A 178 -15.36 -3.70 2.62
CA THR A 178 -15.86 -3.15 3.90
C THR A 178 -17.14 -2.37 3.67
N ILE A 179 -17.17 -1.47 2.69
CA ILE A 179 -18.35 -0.66 2.35
C ILE A 179 -19.53 -1.59 2.01
N ALA A 180 -19.36 -2.51 1.08
CA ALA A 180 -20.41 -3.42 0.65
C ALA A 180 -20.98 -4.30 1.79
N LEU A 181 -20.13 -4.75 2.72
CA LEU A 181 -20.57 -5.55 3.87
C LEU A 181 -21.38 -4.74 4.88
N VAL A 182 -21.08 -3.45 5.05
CA VAL A 182 -21.86 -2.57 5.92
C VAL A 182 -23.13 -2.09 5.22
N GLU A 183 -23.06 -1.70 3.95
CA GLU A 183 -24.20 -1.29 3.15
C GLU A 183 -25.28 -2.37 3.06
N SER A 184 -24.87 -3.63 2.89
CA SER A 184 -25.80 -4.78 2.87
C SER A 184 -26.36 -5.16 4.25
N GLY A 185 -25.86 -4.56 5.34
CA GLY A 185 -26.21 -4.93 6.70
C GLY A 185 -25.59 -6.24 7.21
N ALA A 186 -24.69 -6.88 6.45
CA ALA A 186 -23.96 -8.08 6.87
C ALA A 186 -23.08 -7.80 8.11
N TYR A 187 -22.60 -6.55 8.22
CA TYR A 187 -22.05 -5.97 9.42
C TYR A 187 -22.71 -4.63 9.70
N GLN A 188 -22.91 -4.33 10.97
CA GLN A 188 -23.58 -3.10 11.39
C GLN A 188 -22.66 -1.88 11.35
N VAL A 189 -21.34 -2.10 11.60
CA VAL A 189 -20.33 -1.05 11.64
C VAL A 189 -19.05 -1.55 10.94
N GLY A 190 -18.32 -0.65 10.32
CA GLY A 190 -17.04 -0.96 9.69
C GLY A 190 -16.07 0.21 9.74
N ALA A 191 -14.79 -0.07 9.43
CA ALA A 191 -13.74 0.93 9.33
C ALA A 191 -13.17 0.94 7.91
N VAL A 192 -13.13 2.12 7.30
CA VAL A 192 -12.74 2.28 5.89
C VAL A 192 -11.78 3.48 5.70
N ASN A 193 -10.94 3.39 4.69
CA ASN A 193 -10.14 4.48 4.15
C ASN A 193 -11.06 5.62 3.69
N PHE A 194 -10.78 6.84 4.11
CA PHE A 194 -11.63 7.99 3.81
C PHE A 194 -11.73 8.27 2.31
N GLN A 195 -10.62 8.14 1.55
CA GLN A 195 -10.61 8.43 0.11
C GLN A 195 -11.42 7.42 -0.68
N VAL A 196 -11.30 6.11 -0.33
CA VAL A 196 -12.11 5.07 -0.97
C VAL A 196 -13.60 5.28 -0.69
N TRP A 197 -13.94 5.71 0.51
CA TRP A 197 -15.32 6.08 0.85
C TRP A 197 -15.80 7.30 0.06
N ASP A 198 -15.03 8.39 0.07
CA ASP A 198 -15.43 9.65 -0.57
C ASP A 198 -15.53 9.47 -2.11
N GLU A 199 -14.59 8.71 -2.73
CA GLU A 199 -14.64 8.35 -4.15
C GLU A 199 -15.89 7.50 -4.48
N ALA A 200 -16.20 6.50 -3.66
CA ALA A 200 -17.35 5.62 -3.86
C ALA A 200 -18.68 6.38 -3.73
N VAL A 201 -18.76 7.32 -2.78
CA VAL A 201 -19.94 8.21 -2.64
C VAL A 201 -20.05 9.16 -3.84
N ALA A 202 -18.95 9.83 -4.22
CA ALA A 202 -18.93 10.78 -5.33
C ALA A 202 -19.28 10.13 -6.69
N SER A 203 -18.91 8.86 -6.87
CA SER A 203 -19.23 8.07 -8.08
C SER A 203 -20.61 7.38 -8.04
N GLY A 204 -21.38 7.55 -6.95
CA GLY A 204 -22.68 6.92 -6.77
C GLY A 204 -22.66 5.40 -6.58
N GLN A 205 -21.51 4.86 -6.18
CA GLN A 205 -21.32 3.42 -5.90
C GLN A 205 -21.81 3.02 -4.50
N VAL A 206 -22.17 3.98 -3.66
CA VAL A 206 -22.64 3.78 -2.28
C VAL A 206 -24.01 4.37 -2.12
N ASP A 207 -24.95 3.56 -1.62
CA ASP A 207 -26.25 4.04 -1.18
C ASP A 207 -26.14 4.67 0.23
N THR A 208 -26.03 6.01 0.27
CA THR A 208 -25.90 6.78 1.51
C THR A 208 -27.13 6.76 2.39
N GLU A 209 -28.28 6.28 1.87
CA GLU A 209 -29.50 6.01 2.68
C GLU A 209 -29.36 4.69 3.46
N SER A 210 -28.57 3.74 2.97
CA SER A 210 -28.33 2.45 3.61
C SER A 210 -27.11 2.44 4.53
N VAL A 211 -26.06 3.19 4.18
CA VAL A 211 -24.82 3.27 4.97
C VAL A 211 -24.34 4.72 5.04
N ARG A 212 -23.85 5.12 6.20
CA ARG A 212 -23.34 6.48 6.41
C ARG A 212 -22.05 6.50 7.22
N ARG A 213 -21.23 7.56 7.02
CA ARG A 213 -20.11 7.87 7.89
C ARG A 213 -20.64 8.38 9.22
N ILE A 214 -20.20 7.77 10.32
CA ILE A 214 -20.60 8.16 11.68
C ILE A 214 -19.50 8.86 12.47
N TRP A 215 -18.21 8.63 12.09
CA TRP A 215 -17.08 9.28 12.75
C TRP A 215 -15.82 9.22 11.88
N ALA A 216 -14.91 10.18 12.07
CA ALA A 216 -13.58 10.20 11.48
C ALA A 216 -12.51 10.24 12.57
N THR A 217 -11.45 9.46 12.43
CA THR A 217 -10.30 9.52 13.35
C THR A 217 -9.60 10.87 13.26
N PRO A 218 -8.84 11.27 14.29
CA PRO A 218 -7.74 12.24 14.10
C PRO A 218 -6.81 11.82 12.97
N PRO A 219 -6.09 12.78 12.33
CA PRO A 219 -5.19 12.48 11.22
C PRO A 219 -3.95 11.71 11.66
N TYR A 220 -3.41 10.91 10.73
CA TYR A 220 -2.18 10.15 10.89
C TYR A 220 -1.52 9.92 9.52
N PRO A 221 -0.19 9.65 9.42
CA PRO A 221 0.44 9.30 8.14
C PRO A 221 0.06 7.88 7.71
N ASP A 222 -0.28 7.67 6.41
CA ASP A 222 -0.62 6.33 5.92
C ASP A 222 0.20 5.93 4.68
N TYR A 223 -0.31 6.05 3.47
CA TYR A 223 0.32 5.44 2.30
C TYR A 223 1.68 6.05 1.96
N GLN A 224 2.57 5.17 1.43
CA GLN A 224 3.95 5.52 1.15
C GLN A 224 4.58 4.61 0.09
N TRP A 225 5.53 5.14 -0.66
CA TRP A 225 6.45 4.38 -1.48
C TRP A 225 7.66 3.93 -0.66
N THR A 226 7.84 2.64 -0.51
CA THR A 226 8.97 2.04 0.20
C THR A 226 9.85 1.28 -0.77
N ILE A 227 11.15 1.54 -0.76
CA ILE A 227 12.17 0.90 -1.60
C ILE A 227 13.13 0.05 -0.78
N ARG A 228 13.66 -1.01 -1.37
CA ARG A 228 14.71 -1.84 -0.76
C ARG A 228 16.05 -1.10 -0.74
N GLY A 229 16.86 -1.39 0.28
CA GLY A 229 18.19 -0.80 0.44
C GLY A 229 19.24 -1.27 -0.57
N ASP A 230 19.02 -2.43 -1.20
CA ASP A 230 19.99 -3.10 -2.08
C ASP A 230 19.81 -2.75 -3.58
N VAL A 231 18.94 -1.80 -3.93
CA VAL A 231 18.62 -1.49 -5.34
C VAL A 231 19.79 -0.89 -6.09
N ASP A 232 20.66 -0.08 -5.46
CA ASP A 232 21.81 0.52 -6.12
C ASP A 232 22.85 -0.54 -6.52
N GLN A 233 22.94 -1.64 -5.78
CA GLN A 233 23.82 -2.77 -6.13
C GLN A 233 23.32 -3.52 -7.37
N ARG A 234 22.02 -3.53 -7.60
CA ARG A 234 21.40 -4.26 -8.71
C ARG A 234 21.22 -3.44 -9.98
N PHE A 235 20.87 -2.16 -9.83
CA PHE A 235 20.46 -1.27 -10.93
C PHE A 235 21.48 -0.15 -11.21
N GLY A 236 22.61 -0.13 -10.49
CA GLY A 236 23.66 0.87 -10.61
C GLY A 236 23.58 1.99 -9.57
N PRO A 237 24.65 2.78 -9.44
CA PRO A 237 24.76 3.84 -8.45
C PRO A 237 23.63 4.87 -8.60
N ASP A 238 23.21 5.44 -7.48
CA ASP A 238 22.17 6.46 -7.39
C ASP A 238 20.78 6.04 -7.89
N PHE A 239 20.54 4.74 -8.13
CA PHE A 239 19.25 4.28 -8.63
C PHE A 239 18.11 4.60 -7.64
N LYS A 240 18.31 4.40 -6.33
CA LYS A 240 17.36 4.79 -5.29
C LYS A 240 16.99 6.27 -5.39
N ALA A 241 17.98 7.14 -5.57
CA ALA A 241 17.75 8.58 -5.72
C ALA A 241 17.00 8.92 -7.02
N ARG A 242 17.26 8.19 -8.10
CA ARG A 242 16.52 8.33 -9.38
C ARG A 242 15.04 7.96 -9.19
N VAL A 243 14.76 6.85 -8.50
CA VAL A 243 13.39 6.43 -8.19
C VAL A 243 12.68 7.49 -7.34
N ALA A 244 13.34 8.02 -6.30
CA ALA A 244 12.78 9.10 -5.48
C ALA A 244 12.41 10.32 -6.31
N ARG A 245 13.33 10.79 -7.19
CA ARG A 245 13.05 11.93 -8.10
C ARG A 245 11.88 11.65 -9.04
N ALA A 246 11.81 10.44 -9.62
CA ALA A 246 10.71 10.06 -10.50
C ALA A 246 9.36 10.09 -9.77
N LEU A 247 9.29 9.59 -8.55
CA LEU A 247 8.06 9.61 -7.74
C LEU A 247 7.63 11.04 -7.40
N LEU A 248 8.58 11.90 -6.99
CA LEU A 248 8.31 13.29 -6.60
C LEU A 248 7.97 14.20 -7.79
N ALA A 249 8.42 13.85 -9.00
CA ALA A 249 8.13 14.58 -10.23
C ALA A 249 6.84 14.10 -10.92
N MET A 250 6.09 13.19 -10.32
CA MET A 250 4.85 12.64 -10.89
C MET A 250 3.74 13.69 -10.77
N ASP A 251 3.50 14.41 -11.84
CA ASP A 251 2.53 15.51 -11.96
C ASP A 251 1.50 15.31 -13.09
N ASP A 252 1.69 14.29 -13.94
CA ASP A 252 0.75 13.97 -15.01
C ASP A 252 -0.59 13.52 -14.42
N PRO A 253 -1.70 14.23 -14.69
CA PRO A 253 -3.03 13.85 -14.18
C PRO A 253 -3.45 12.43 -14.53
N ALA A 254 -3.06 11.90 -15.71
CA ALA A 254 -3.38 10.53 -16.11
C ALA A 254 -2.68 9.50 -15.23
N VAL A 255 -1.47 9.81 -14.74
CA VAL A 255 -0.74 8.94 -13.81
C VAL A 255 -1.26 9.11 -12.38
N LEU A 256 -1.52 10.35 -11.94
CA LEU A 256 -2.01 10.67 -10.59
C LEU A 256 -3.41 10.09 -10.33
N GLN A 257 -4.26 9.98 -11.35
CA GLN A 257 -5.56 9.28 -11.24
C GLN A 257 -5.44 7.83 -10.76
N SER A 258 -4.25 7.21 -10.92
CA SER A 258 -3.96 5.87 -10.39
C SER A 258 -3.93 5.83 -8.86
N PHE A 259 -3.81 6.98 -8.18
CA PHE A 259 -3.63 7.08 -6.74
C PHE A 259 -4.68 7.94 -6.11
N PRO A 260 -5.68 8.43 -6.42
CA PRO A 260 -6.49 9.58 -5.98
C PRO A 260 -5.69 10.53 -5.06
N ARG A 261 -4.53 11.02 -5.58
CA ARG A 261 -3.64 11.98 -4.90
C ARG A 261 -3.39 13.18 -5.81
N THR A 262 -3.18 14.34 -5.20
CA THR A 262 -2.83 15.57 -5.93
C THR A 262 -1.34 15.66 -6.29
N GLY A 263 -0.52 14.80 -5.71
CA GLY A 263 0.91 14.70 -5.96
C GLY A 263 1.63 13.94 -4.86
N PHE A 264 2.95 13.92 -4.94
CA PHE A 264 3.82 13.27 -3.96
C PHE A 264 4.78 14.26 -3.32
N VAL A 265 5.05 14.05 -2.03
CA VAL A 265 6.02 14.82 -1.23
C VAL A 265 7.08 13.89 -0.66
N PRO A 266 8.30 14.40 -0.37
CA PRO A 266 9.32 13.60 0.30
C PRO A 266 8.81 13.03 1.61
N ALA A 267 9.21 11.78 1.91
CA ALA A 267 8.92 11.16 3.18
C ALA A 267 10.10 10.29 3.63
N SER A 268 10.16 10.01 4.93
CA SER A 268 11.21 9.24 5.55
C SER A 268 10.64 8.15 6.48
N ASN A 269 11.49 7.25 6.94
CA ASN A 269 11.11 6.24 7.92
C ASN A 269 10.58 6.85 9.22
N ASN A 270 11.08 8.03 9.61
CA ASN A 270 10.69 8.72 10.84
C ASN A 270 9.26 9.23 10.82
N ASP A 271 8.72 9.56 9.66
CA ASP A 271 7.34 10.03 9.53
C ASP A 271 6.31 8.96 9.95
N TYR A 272 6.72 7.69 9.95
CA TYR A 272 5.89 6.53 10.33
C TYR A 272 6.19 5.99 11.72
N GLU A 273 6.98 6.71 12.52
CA GLU A 273 7.31 6.27 13.88
C GLU A 273 6.06 6.20 14.78
N ALA A 274 5.12 7.14 14.65
CA ALA A 274 3.86 7.09 15.37
C ALA A 274 3.04 5.82 15.02
N ILE A 275 3.03 5.41 13.75
CA ILE A 275 2.38 4.17 13.30
C ILE A 275 3.06 2.95 13.94
N ARG A 276 4.40 2.94 14.00
CA ARG A 276 5.17 1.88 14.65
C ARG A 276 4.82 1.77 16.13
N GLN A 277 4.77 2.90 16.85
CA GLN A 277 4.47 2.95 18.27
C GLN A 277 3.04 2.45 18.56
N VAL A 278 2.06 2.90 17.77
CA VAL A 278 0.68 2.41 17.90
C VAL A 278 0.61 0.91 17.64
N GLY A 279 1.31 0.42 16.59
CA GLY A 279 1.36 -1.01 16.27
C GLY A 279 1.93 -1.87 17.40
N LYS A 280 3.01 -1.40 18.05
CA LYS A 280 3.56 -2.05 19.25
C LYS A 280 2.60 -2.01 20.43
N LYS A 281 2.01 -0.84 20.71
CA LYS A 281 1.10 -0.64 21.84
C LYS A 281 -0.10 -1.60 21.83
N ILE A 282 -0.62 -1.95 20.65
CA ILE A 282 -1.78 -2.86 20.55
C ILE A 282 -1.40 -4.30 20.13
N GLY A 283 -0.09 -4.61 20.08
CA GLY A 283 0.41 -5.96 19.79
C GLY A 283 0.26 -6.39 18.34
N LEU A 284 0.22 -5.47 17.40
CA LEU A 284 0.24 -5.75 15.95
C LEU A 284 1.65 -5.67 15.33
N LEU A 285 2.61 -5.13 16.05
CA LEU A 285 4.05 -5.13 15.73
C LEU A 285 4.83 -5.61 16.96
N ASP A 286 5.99 -6.24 16.71
CA ASP A 286 6.96 -6.67 17.74
C ASP A 286 7.80 -5.51 18.24
#